data_7f0a994509596323f3d58179f7bd5233
#
_entry.id   7f0a994509596323f3d58179f7bd5233
#
_cell.length_a   1.000
_cell.length_b   1.000
_cell.length_c   1.000
_cell.angle_alpha   90.00
_cell.angle_beta   90.00
_cell.angle_gamma   90.00
#
_symmetry.space_group_name_H-M   'P 1'
#
loop_
_entity.id
_entity.type
_entity.pdbx_description
1 polymer ?
#
loop_
_entity_poly.entity_id
_entity_poly.type
_entity_poly.pdbx_seq_one_letter_code
_entity_poly.pdbx_strand_id
1 'polypeptide(L)'
;MRPLGLYLHIPFCKAKCIYCDFYSLPHSEEKMDAYTAALQRDLIRWADQAKGHTVDTIYFGGGTPSYLGAERLCRILETAFAHYRVDKNAEITTEANPDSAREVSALRQLREAGFNRISLGMQSASDDELRLIGRVHTHKETVEAVHAARAAGFDNVSLDLIYGLPEQTMAHWRENLQVAIALEPEHLSCYGLKIEEGTPLDRKKDALRIPDDDEQAEEYLATVELLEKAGYAQYEISNFARPGRESRHNLKYWTMQEYLGFGPGAHSDFGGRRFAYARDLNAYIKGEEHLSESACPAEREREEERVMLALRTARGLDLSALKEDTRAAEAVLEECAHHGLSQKENGRWRLTPQGFLVSNAVIVRVLEAFSL
;
A
#
# COMPACT_ATOMS: atom_id res chain seq x y z
N MET A 1 24.04 -8.49 -5.97
CA MET A 1 23.33 -8.66 -4.69
C MET A 1 21.84 -8.68 -4.96
N ARG A 2 21.05 -9.41 -4.16
CA ARG A 2 19.61 -9.49 -4.32
C ARG A 2 18.93 -8.19 -3.81
N PRO A 3 17.88 -7.69 -4.47
CA PRO A 3 17.14 -6.54 -3.97
C PRO A 3 16.36 -6.90 -2.69
N LEU A 4 16.22 -5.95 -1.76
CA LEU A 4 15.51 -6.11 -0.50
C LEU A 4 14.67 -4.87 -0.20
N GLY A 5 13.41 -5.06 0.20
CA GLY A 5 12.58 -4.01 0.78
C GLY A 5 12.68 -3.99 2.30
N LEU A 6 12.67 -2.82 2.91
CA LEU A 6 12.43 -2.66 4.35
C LEU A 6 11.08 -1.99 4.55
N TYR A 7 10.17 -2.65 5.28
CA TYR A 7 8.91 -2.09 5.73
C TYR A 7 8.98 -1.78 7.22
N LEU A 8 8.71 -0.53 7.60
CA LEU A 8 8.74 -0.07 8.98
C LEU A 8 7.33 0.32 9.41
N HIS A 9 6.72 -0.49 10.25
CA HIS A 9 5.36 -0.28 10.73
C HIS A 9 5.34 0.73 11.86
N ILE A 10 4.70 1.87 11.69
CA ILE A 10 4.56 2.92 12.69
C ILE A 10 3.14 2.88 13.26
N PRO A 11 2.92 2.29 14.45
CA PRO A 11 1.58 2.01 14.95
C PRO A 11 0.90 3.20 15.66
N PHE A 12 1.23 4.43 15.31
CA PHE A 12 0.70 5.61 15.98
C PHE A 12 -0.22 6.40 15.07
N CYS A 13 -1.38 6.80 15.61
CA CYS A 13 -2.32 7.71 14.96
C CYS A 13 -2.79 8.76 15.96
N LYS A 14 -3.10 9.97 15.49
CA LYS A 14 -3.75 11.00 16.30
C LYS A 14 -5.16 10.59 16.71
N ALA A 15 -5.89 9.98 15.76
CA ALA A 15 -7.20 9.38 15.96
C ALA A 15 -7.33 8.14 15.06
N LYS A 16 -8.12 7.14 15.47
CA LYS A 16 -8.39 5.98 14.63
C LYS A 16 -9.66 6.21 13.81
N CYS A 17 -9.54 6.13 12.48
CA CYS A 17 -10.68 6.24 11.56
C CYS A 17 -11.66 5.09 11.76
N ILE A 18 -12.95 5.32 11.51
CA ILE A 18 -14.00 4.34 11.83
C ILE A 18 -13.97 3.10 10.93
N TYR A 19 -13.34 3.17 9.77
CA TYR A 19 -13.20 2.07 8.80
C TYR A 19 -11.89 1.28 8.95
N CYS A 20 -10.92 1.81 9.72
CA CYS A 20 -9.54 1.30 9.68
C CYS A 20 -9.35 0.04 10.53
N ASP A 21 -8.87 -1.04 9.89
CA ASP A 21 -8.47 -2.30 10.53
C ASP A 21 -6.95 -2.41 10.80
N PHE A 22 -6.15 -1.48 10.33
CA PHE A 22 -4.72 -1.52 10.56
C PHE A 22 -4.38 -1.49 12.05
N TYR A 23 -3.30 -2.20 12.42
CA TYR A 23 -2.78 -2.12 13.77
C TYR A 23 -2.25 -0.72 14.04
N SER A 24 -3.05 0.10 14.67
CA SER A 24 -2.71 1.48 15.01
C SER A 24 -3.36 1.87 16.34
N LEU A 25 -2.64 2.66 17.12
CA LEU A 25 -2.99 3.04 18.48
C LEU A 25 -3.06 4.56 18.57
N PRO A 26 -4.23 5.13 18.88
CA PRO A 26 -4.35 6.54 19.22
C PRO A 26 -3.89 6.78 20.67
N HIS A 27 -3.56 8.02 21.00
CA HIS A 27 -3.23 8.48 22.37
C HIS A 27 -2.11 7.65 23.03
N SER A 28 -1.00 7.43 22.32
CA SER A 28 0.14 6.63 22.81
C SER A 28 1.46 7.35 22.61
N GLU A 29 1.44 8.69 22.65
CA GLU A 29 2.60 9.56 22.39
C GLU A 29 3.74 9.31 23.38
N GLU A 30 3.41 8.98 24.63
CA GLU A 30 4.39 8.66 25.67
C GLU A 30 5.26 7.44 25.36
N LYS A 31 4.84 6.60 24.39
CA LYS A 31 5.57 5.41 23.97
C LYS A 31 6.45 5.64 22.73
N MET A 32 6.33 6.77 22.05
CA MET A 32 6.99 7.01 20.76
C MET A 32 8.51 6.92 20.84
N ASP A 33 9.14 7.46 21.89
CA ASP A 33 10.61 7.40 22.04
C ASP A 33 11.09 5.97 22.35
N ALA A 34 10.41 5.27 23.25
CA ALA A 34 10.72 3.89 23.58
C ALA A 34 10.52 2.98 22.37
N TYR A 35 9.47 3.21 21.59
CA TYR A 35 9.21 2.50 20.33
C TYR A 35 10.30 2.78 19.29
N THR A 36 10.69 4.03 19.10
CA THR A 36 11.78 4.41 18.19
C THR A 36 13.06 3.65 18.52
N ALA A 37 13.43 3.60 19.79
CA ALA A 37 14.60 2.85 20.25
C ALA A 37 14.44 1.33 20.03
N ALA A 38 13.24 0.78 20.20
CA ALA A 38 12.96 -0.63 19.94
C ALA A 38 13.09 -0.97 18.46
N LEU A 39 12.56 -0.12 17.59
CA LEU A 39 12.64 -0.31 16.14
C LEU A 39 14.09 -0.23 15.63
N GLN A 40 14.89 0.68 16.17
CA GLN A 40 16.33 0.76 15.89
C GLN A 40 17.08 -0.51 16.33
N ARG A 41 16.81 -1.04 17.52
CA ARG A 41 17.38 -2.33 17.99
C ARG A 41 17.03 -3.48 17.03
N ASP A 42 15.80 -3.52 16.57
CA ASP A 42 15.33 -4.57 15.67
C ASP A 42 16.00 -4.48 14.29
N LEU A 43 16.12 -3.28 13.73
CA LEU A 43 16.89 -3.05 12.51
C LEU A 43 18.34 -3.55 12.65
N ILE A 44 19.02 -3.24 13.74
CA ILE A 44 20.40 -3.67 14.00
C ILE A 44 20.48 -5.20 14.08
N ARG A 45 19.53 -5.84 14.78
CA ARG A 45 19.47 -7.30 14.96
C ARG A 45 19.38 -8.07 13.63
N TRP A 46 18.63 -7.56 12.66
CA TRP A 46 18.42 -8.20 11.36
C TRP A 46 19.51 -7.90 10.32
N ALA A 47 20.35 -6.90 10.56
CA ALA A 47 21.32 -6.42 9.58
C ALA A 47 22.30 -7.51 9.10
N ASP A 48 22.76 -8.37 10.00
CA ASP A 48 23.68 -9.46 9.66
C ASP A 48 23.08 -10.48 8.68
N GLN A 49 21.79 -10.78 8.84
CA GLN A 49 21.08 -11.70 7.95
C GLN A 49 20.87 -11.09 6.55
N ALA A 50 20.81 -9.76 6.45
CA ALA A 50 20.62 -9.03 5.21
C ALA A 50 21.93 -8.74 4.43
N LYS A 51 23.12 -9.15 4.90
CA LYS A 51 24.42 -8.82 4.27
C LYS A 51 24.55 -9.21 2.80
N GLY A 52 23.80 -10.20 2.33
CA GLY A 52 23.77 -10.62 0.92
C GLY A 52 22.90 -9.75 -0.01
N HIS A 53 22.27 -8.72 0.52
CA HIS A 53 21.26 -7.92 -0.16
C HIS A 53 21.69 -6.46 -0.34
N THR A 54 21.01 -5.78 -1.27
CA THR A 54 21.01 -4.32 -1.40
C THR A 54 19.59 -3.83 -1.18
N VAL A 55 19.41 -2.95 -0.22
CA VAL A 55 18.10 -2.33 0.07
C VAL A 55 17.81 -1.31 -1.03
N ASP A 56 16.78 -1.54 -1.80
CA ASP A 56 16.35 -0.68 -2.90
C ASP A 56 15.02 0.03 -2.62
N THR A 57 14.32 -0.35 -1.55
CA THR A 57 13.15 0.38 -1.04
C THR A 57 13.09 0.37 0.48
N ILE A 58 12.71 1.50 1.08
CA ILE A 58 12.39 1.63 2.51
C ILE A 58 11.01 2.30 2.61
N TYR A 59 10.08 1.67 3.31
CA TYR A 59 8.70 2.17 3.41
C TYR A 59 8.27 2.29 4.87
N PHE A 60 7.96 3.51 5.28
CA PHE A 60 7.39 3.81 6.59
C PHE A 60 5.87 3.92 6.43
N GLY A 61 5.13 2.98 7.01
CA GLY A 61 3.68 2.89 6.88
C GLY A 61 2.99 2.39 8.14
N GLY A 62 1.71 2.08 8.03
CA GLY A 62 0.90 1.43 9.05
C GLY A 62 -0.16 2.31 9.70
N GLY A 63 0.13 3.03 10.77
CA GLY A 63 -0.76 4.03 11.35
C GLY A 63 -0.60 5.37 10.61
N THR A 64 0.17 6.27 11.18
CA THR A 64 0.49 7.58 10.59
C THR A 64 1.95 7.92 10.88
N PRO A 65 2.90 7.52 10.03
CA PRO A 65 4.32 7.82 10.26
C PRO A 65 4.62 9.29 10.53
N SER A 66 4.01 10.20 9.80
CA SER A 66 4.19 11.65 10.04
C SER A 66 3.81 12.09 11.45
N TYR A 67 2.92 11.37 12.13
CA TYR A 67 2.55 11.66 13.53
C TYR A 67 3.65 11.25 14.52
N LEU A 68 4.52 10.31 14.20
CA LEU A 68 5.71 9.99 15.00
C LEU A 68 6.69 11.17 15.07
N GLY A 69 6.68 12.02 14.06
CA GLY A 69 7.49 13.22 13.94
C GLY A 69 8.78 13.01 13.14
N ALA A 70 9.20 14.07 12.42
CA ALA A 70 10.32 14.01 11.50
C ALA A 70 11.64 13.59 12.18
N GLU A 71 11.94 14.08 13.37
CA GLU A 71 13.17 13.74 14.10
C GLU A 71 13.30 12.24 14.33
N ARG A 72 12.23 11.58 14.82
CA ARG A 72 12.24 10.12 15.07
C ARG A 72 12.33 9.32 13.80
N LEU A 73 11.62 9.73 12.75
CA LEU A 73 11.70 9.08 11.44
C LEU A 73 13.12 9.16 10.85
N CYS A 74 13.77 10.33 10.95
CA CYS A 74 15.15 10.51 10.51
C CYS A 74 16.12 9.60 11.30
N ARG A 75 16.00 9.52 12.62
CA ARG A 75 16.83 8.64 13.47
C ARG A 75 16.68 7.16 13.10
N ILE A 76 15.48 6.72 12.78
CA ILE A 76 15.23 5.35 12.31
C ILE A 76 15.89 5.13 10.95
N LEU A 77 15.73 6.06 10.01
CA LEU A 77 16.32 5.97 8.67
C LEU A 77 17.86 6.00 8.74
N GLU A 78 18.46 6.84 9.58
CA GLU A 78 19.91 6.85 9.84
C GLU A 78 20.42 5.48 10.32
N THR A 79 19.65 4.78 11.17
CA THR A 79 19.99 3.43 11.60
C THR A 79 19.97 2.45 10.42
N ALA A 80 18.99 2.57 9.53
CA ALA A 80 18.96 1.75 8.31
C ALA A 80 20.20 2.02 7.43
N PHE A 81 20.56 3.28 7.19
CA PHE A 81 21.77 3.62 6.42
C PHE A 81 23.07 3.14 7.07
N ALA A 82 23.14 3.14 8.39
CA ALA A 82 24.34 2.71 9.10
C ALA A 82 24.56 1.19 9.06
N HIS A 83 23.50 0.40 8.96
CA HIS A 83 23.57 -1.05 9.14
C HIS A 83 23.23 -1.86 7.89
N TYR A 84 22.58 -1.26 6.89
CA TYR A 84 22.21 -1.89 5.62
C TYR A 84 22.92 -1.25 4.45
N ARG A 85 23.20 -2.06 3.42
CA ARG A 85 23.64 -1.50 2.15
C ARG A 85 22.45 -0.96 1.38
N VAL A 86 22.18 0.32 1.51
CA VAL A 86 21.10 1.01 0.80
C VAL A 86 21.59 1.48 -0.57
N ASP A 87 20.80 1.21 -1.62
CA ASP A 87 21.06 1.71 -2.97
C ASP A 87 20.96 3.23 -3.00
N LYS A 88 21.85 3.90 -3.71
CA LYS A 88 21.81 5.36 -3.86
C LYS A 88 20.53 5.90 -4.49
N ASN A 89 19.82 5.05 -5.27
CA ASN A 89 18.55 5.35 -5.90
C ASN A 89 17.38 4.63 -5.19
N ALA A 90 17.55 4.22 -3.94
CA ALA A 90 16.48 3.59 -3.17
C ALA A 90 15.24 4.49 -3.12
N GLU A 91 14.06 3.89 -3.27
CA GLU A 91 12.81 4.57 -2.96
C GLU A 91 12.62 4.58 -1.45
N ILE A 92 12.52 5.76 -0.85
CA ILE A 92 12.33 5.93 0.59
C ILE A 92 11.03 6.71 0.81
N THR A 93 9.99 5.95 1.19
CA THR A 93 8.62 6.45 1.33
C THR A 93 8.24 6.67 2.78
N THR A 94 7.49 7.73 3.05
CA THR A 94 6.73 7.90 4.28
C THR A 94 5.25 8.14 3.97
N GLU A 95 4.36 7.46 4.71
CA GLU A 95 2.95 7.83 4.75
C GLU A 95 2.74 9.00 5.68
N ALA A 96 1.75 9.82 5.35
CA ALA A 96 1.39 10.99 6.16
C ALA A 96 -0.11 11.28 6.08
N ASN A 97 -0.65 11.79 7.18
CA ASN A 97 -1.96 12.43 7.14
C ASN A 97 -1.80 13.93 6.88
N PRO A 98 -2.72 14.55 6.13
CA PRO A 98 -2.65 15.97 5.83
C PRO A 98 -2.49 16.87 7.06
N ASP A 99 -3.19 16.58 8.17
CA ASP A 99 -3.09 17.36 9.41
C ASP A 99 -1.70 17.37 10.07
N SER A 100 -0.87 16.35 9.80
CA SER A 100 0.50 16.22 10.34
C SER A 100 1.61 16.47 9.30
N ALA A 101 1.27 16.87 8.06
CA ALA A 101 2.20 17.06 6.96
C ALA A 101 2.17 18.48 6.35
N ARG A 102 1.88 19.51 7.16
CA ARG A 102 1.80 20.91 6.70
C ARG A 102 3.03 21.75 7.03
N GLU A 103 3.86 21.29 7.94
CA GLU A 103 5.07 22.01 8.35
C GLU A 103 6.22 21.77 7.35
N VAL A 104 6.49 22.77 6.51
CA VAL A 104 7.53 22.69 5.46
C VAL A 104 8.90 22.38 6.05
N SER A 105 9.23 22.90 7.24
CA SER A 105 10.49 22.64 7.92
C SER A 105 10.66 21.15 8.30
N ALA A 106 9.60 20.52 8.82
CA ALA A 106 9.61 19.11 9.17
C ALA A 106 9.72 18.22 7.90
N LEU A 107 8.98 18.55 6.85
CA LEU A 107 9.06 17.84 5.58
C LEU A 107 10.43 18.01 4.89
N ARG A 108 11.05 19.20 5.01
CA ARG A 108 12.40 19.45 4.50
C ARG A 108 13.43 18.61 5.27
N GLN A 109 13.30 18.49 6.59
CA GLN A 109 14.15 17.61 7.39
C GLN A 109 14.06 16.16 6.90
N LEU A 110 12.86 15.65 6.62
CA LEU A 110 12.68 14.32 6.03
C LEU A 110 13.37 14.22 4.67
N ARG A 111 13.18 15.22 3.82
CA ARG A 111 13.78 15.24 2.47
C ARG A 111 15.30 15.24 2.53
N GLU A 112 15.89 16.02 3.40
CA GLU A 112 17.35 16.12 3.63
C GLU A 112 17.90 14.81 4.22
N ALA A 113 17.15 14.11 5.05
CA ALA A 113 17.51 12.80 5.58
C ALA A 113 17.50 11.68 4.53
N GLY A 114 16.85 11.89 3.37
CA GLY A 114 16.82 10.93 2.27
C GLY A 114 15.44 10.43 1.86
N PHE A 115 14.36 10.81 2.55
CA PHE A 115 13.01 10.50 2.06
C PHE A 115 12.77 11.16 0.70
N ASN A 116 12.29 10.39 -0.28
CA ASN A 116 12.12 10.87 -1.65
C ASN A 116 10.72 10.62 -2.22
N ARG A 117 9.84 9.96 -1.45
CA ARG A 117 8.43 9.78 -1.78
C ARG A 117 7.58 10.02 -0.53
N ILE A 118 6.44 10.69 -0.67
CA ILE A 118 5.45 10.88 0.39
C ILE A 118 4.07 10.44 -0.10
N SER A 119 3.33 9.64 0.70
CA SER A 119 1.95 9.26 0.43
C SER A 119 1.02 9.97 1.41
N LEU A 120 0.10 10.75 0.91
CA LEU A 120 -0.83 11.57 1.69
C LEU A 120 -2.22 10.94 1.67
N GLY A 121 -2.73 10.58 2.83
CA GLY A 121 -4.07 10.01 3.00
C GLY A 121 -5.16 11.06 2.81
N MET A 122 -5.43 11.48 1.56
CA MET A 122 -6.49 12.43 1.21
C MET A 122 -7.88 11.86 1.49
N GLN A 123 -8.14 10.63 1.09
CA GLN A 123 -9.35 9.83 1.15
C GLN A 123 -10.54 10.41 0.37
N SER A 124 -10.87 11.68 0.55
CA SER A 124 -11.93 12.43 -0.15
C SER A 124 -11.58 13.93 -0.26
N ALA A 125 -12.15 14.62 -1.21
CA ALA A 125 -12.15 16.08 -1.32
C ALA A 125 -13.36 16.71 -0.60
N SER A 126 -14.30 15.91 -0.09
CA SER A 126 -15.49 16.36 0.64
C SER A 126 -15.27 16.31 2.15
N ASP A 127 -15.38 17.46 2.82
CA ASP A 127 -15.28 17.53 4.28
C ASP A 127 -16.41 16.76 4.98
N ASP A 128 -17.57 16.57 4.33
CA ASP A 128 -18.67 15.76 4.83
C ASP A 128 -18.33 14.28 4.79
N GLU A 129 -17.78 13.77 3.69
CA GLU A 129 -17.31 12.40 3.56
C GLU A 129 -16.17 12.13 4.56
N LEU A 130 -15.20 13.04 4.69
CA LEU A 130 -14.11 12.92 5.66
C LEU A 130 -14.63 12.82 7.11
N ARG A 131 -15.60 13.63 7.48
CA ARG A 131 -16.22 13.56 8.82
C ARG A 131 -16.97 12.25 9.05
N LEU A 132 -17.70 11.75 8.05
CA LEU A 132 -18.42 10.49 8.13
C LEU A 132 -17.51 9.29 8.41
N ILE A 133 -16.30 9.29 7.84
CA ILE A 133 -15.34 8.21 8.05
C ILE A 133 -14.37 8.46 9.23
N GLY A 134 -14.58 9.52 9.99
CA GLY A 134 -13.81 9.85 11.20
C GLY A 134 -12.41 10.39 10.92
N ARG A 135 -12.20 11.06 9.78
CA ARG A 135 -10.95 11.76 9.48
C ARG A 135 -10.89 13.08 10.26
N VAL A 136 -9.68 13.42 10.70
CA VAL A 136 -9.44 14.64 11.50
C VAL A 136 -9.01 15.84 10.66
N HIS A 137 -8.65 15.61 9.40
CA HIS A 137 -8.26 16.66 8.45
C HIS A 137 -9.42 17.09 7.54
N THR A 138 -9.26 18.24 6.93
CA THR A 138 -10.15 18.81 5.92
C THR A 138 -9.52 18.74 4.52
N HIS A 139 -10.33 18.90 3.48
CA HIS A 139 -9.83 19.05 2.10
C HIS A 139 -8.79 20.18 1.98
N LYS A 140 -9.04 21.31 2.62
CA LYS A 140 -8.09 22.44 2.63
C LYS A 140 -6.71 22.02 3.17
N GLU A 141 -6.67 21.25 4.25
CA GLU A 141 -5.43 20.75 4.81
C GLU A 141 -4.71 19.77 3.89
N THR A 142 -5.45 19.01 3.07
CA THR A 142 -4.85 18.17 2.02
C THR A 142 -4.12 19.02 0.98
N VAL A 143 -4.75 20.09 0.49
CA VAL A 143 -4.13 21.04 -0.46
C VAL A 143 -2.88 21.67 0.16
N GLU A 144 -2.97 22.14 1.40
CA GLU A 144 -1.82 22.71 2.13
C GLU A 144 -0.68 21.70 2.29
N ALA A 145 -0.98 20.42 2.61
CA ALA A 145 0.03 19.37 2.75
C ALA A 145 0.74 19.06 1.43
N VAL A 146 0.02 19.00 0.31
CA VAL A 146 0.64 18.82 -1.01
C VAL A 146 1.58 19.98 -1.33
N HIS A 147 1.13 21.23 -1.13
CA HIS A 147 1.97 22.41 -1.36
C HIS A 147 3.19 22.43 -0.43
N ALA A 148 3.03 22.05 0.84
CA ALA A 148 4.14 21.94 1.80
C ALA A 148 5.15 20.88 1.38
N ALA A 149 4.70 19.70 0.91
CA ALA A 149 5.57 18.66 0.38
C ALA A 149 6.38 19.14 -0.83
N ARG A 150 5.73 19.84 -1.78
CA ARG A 150 6.42 20.44 -2.92
C ARG A 150 7.44 21.50 -2.49
N ALA A 151 7.07 22.41 -1.58
CA ALA A 151 7.97 23.43 -1.04
C ALA A 151 9.15 22.85 -0.24
N ALA A 152 8.99 21.66 0.32
CA ALA A 152 10.07 20.89 0.97
C ALA A 152 10.98 20.14 0.00
N GLY A 153 10.63 20.08 -1.31
CA GLY A 153 11.42 19.46 -2.37
C GLY A 153 11.03 18.02 -2.69
N PHE A 154 9.83 17.54 -2.29
CA PHE A 154 9.31 16.26 -2.77
C PHE A 154 8.80 16.39 -4.21
N ASP A 155 9.36 15.58 -5.11
CA ASP A 155 8.99 15.44 -6.52
C ASP A 155 8.27 14.11 -6.81
N ASN A 156 7.93 13.36 -5.76
CA ASN A 156 7.16 12.13 -5.83
C ASN A 156 6.13 12.12 -4.69
N VAL A 157 4.95 12.65 -4.99
CA VAL A 157 3.81 12.75 -4.06
C VAL A 157 2.72 11.79 -4.53
N SER A 158 2.22 10.98 -3.61
CA SER A 158 1.08 10.09 -3.79
C SER A 158 -0.12 10.63 -3.02
N LEU A 159 -1.31 10.51 -3.59
CA LEU A 159 -2.56 10.75 -2.89
C LEU A 159 -3.37 9.44 -2.82
N ASP A 160 -3.81 9.11 -1.62
CA ASP A 160 -4.65 7.93 -1.38
C ASP A 160 -6.10 8.37 -1.25
N LEU A 161 -7.00 7.76 -2.05
CA LEU A 161 -8.43 8.03 -2.09
C LEU A 161 -9.22 6.74 -1.83
N ILE A 162 -10.46 6.91 -1.35
CA ILE A 162 -11.38 5.80 -1.12
C ILE A 162 -12.69 6.08 -1.86
N TYR A 163 -13.12 5.14 -2.72
CA TYR A 163 -14.45 5.14 -3.31
C TYR A 163 -15.38 4.18 -2.54
N GLY A 164 -16.68 4.28 -2.76
CA GLY A 164 -17.67 3.52 -2.00
C GLY A 164 -17.85 4.02 -0.56
N LEU A 165 -17.50 5.27 -0.26
CA LEU A 165 -17.68 5.86 1.06
C LEU A 165 -19.19 5.96 1.41
N PRO A 166 -19.56 5.93 2.71
CA PRO A 166 -20.95 6.18 3.11
C PRO A 166 -21.47 7.50 2.53
N GLU A 167 -22.70 7.46 1.99
CA GLU A 167 -23.41 8.58 1.35
C GLU A 167 -22.71 9.12 0.06
N GLN A 168 -21.62 8.50 -0.39
CA GLN A 168 -20.94 8.89 -1.63
C GLN A 168 -21.83 8.58 -2.84
N THR A 169 -21.77 9.44 -3.82
CA THR A 169 -22.39 9.27 -5.13
C THR A 169 -21.34 9.28 -6.22
N MET A 170 -21.67 8.74 -7.39
CA MET A 170 -20.80 8.82 -8.57
C MET A 170 -20.37 10.27 -8.88
N ALA A 171 -21.23 11.26 -8.67
CA ALA A 171 -20.89 12.67 -8.88
C ALA A 171 -19.81 13.13 -7.90
N HIS A 172 -19.97 12.82 -6.62
CA HIS A 172 -18.98 13.12 -5.58
C HIS A 172 -17.64 12.42 -5.85
N TRP A 173 -17.69 11.13 -6.26
CA TRP A 173 -16.47 10.42 -6.59
C TRP A 173 -15.70 11.03 -7.76
N ARG A 174 -16.42 11.40 -8.83
CA ARG A 174 -15.80 12.12 -9.98
C ARG A 174 -15.20 13.45 -9.57
N GLU A 175 -15.84 14.21 -8.68
CA GLU A 175 -15.29 15.46 -8.14
C GLU A 175 -14.02 15.19 -7.33
N ASN A 176 -14.03 14.16 -6.45
CA ASN A 176 -12.85 13.75 -5.68
C ASN A 176 -11.64 13.44 -6.59
N LEU A 177 -11.86 12.70 -7.68
CA LEU A 177 -10.82 12.41 -8.66
C LEU A 177 -10.32 13.66 -9.38
N GLN A 178 -11.22 14.55 -9.82
CA GLN A 178 -10.85 15.80 -10.50
C GLN A 178 -10.00 16.70 -9.60
N VAL A 179 -10.36 16.82 -8.34
CA VAL A 179 -9.61 17.58 -7.35
C VAL A 179 -8.23 16.95 -7.11
N ALA A 180 -8.16 15.63 -6.97
CA ALA A 180 -6.89 14.93 -6.79
C ALA A 180 -5.98 15.09 -8.02
N ILE A 181 -6.50 14.98 -9.25
CA ILE A 181 -5.78 15.20 -10.50
C ILE A 181 -5.26 16.65 -10.59
N ALA A 182 -6.06 17.62 -10.17
CA ALA A 182 -5.68 19.05 -10.20
C ALA A 182 -4.53 19.39 -9.24
N LEU A 183 -4.26 18.56 -8.22
CA LEU A 183 -3.09 18.67 -7.34
C LEU A 183 -1.81 18.10 -7.96
N GLU A 184 -1.90 17.53 -9.17
CA GLU A 184 -0.79 17.02 -9.97
C GLU A 184 0.15 16.06 -9.21
N PRO A 185 -0.37 15.02 -8.49
CA PRO A 185 0.49 14.02 -7.88
C PRO A 185 1.18 13.16 -8.94
N GLU A 186 2.27 12.49 -8.59
CA GLU A 186 2.91 11.49 -9.44
C GLU A 186 2.21 10.13 -9.37
N HIS A 187 1.45 9.89 -8.30
CA HIS A 187 0.84 8.61 -8.02
C HIS A 187 -0.52 8.80 -7.32
N LEU A 188 -1.46 7.92 -7.63
CA LEU A 188 -2.79 7.89 -7.00
C LEU A 188 -3.12 6.45 -6.59
N SER A 189 -3.50 6.26 -5.32
CA SER A 189 -4.09 5.02 -4.83
C SER A 189 -5.60 5.24 -4.71
N CYS A 190 -6.40 4.39 -5.36
CA CYS A 190 -7.85 4.46 -5.31
C CYS A 190 -8.40 3.12 -4.80
N TYR A 191 -8.76 3.07 -3.53
CA TYR A 191 -9.22 1.86 -2.86
C TYR A 191 -10.74 1.83 -2.76
N GLY A 192 -11.36 0.68 -3.06
CA GLY A 192 -12.76 0.45 -2.69
C GLY A 192 -12.88 0.32 -1.17
N LEU A 193 -13.88 0.98 -0.59
CA LEU A 193 -14.16 0.84 0.83
C LEU A 193 -14.52 -0.61 1.14
N LYS A 194 -13.73 -1.25 1.99
CA LYS A 194 -14.06 -2.55 2.57
C LYS A 194 -14.51 -2.37 4.01
N ILE A 195 -15.67 -2.90 4.34
CA ILE A 195 -16.18 -2.90 5.70
C ILE A 195 -15.62 -4.11 6.43
N GLU A 196 -14.61 -3.87 7.26
CA GLU A 196 -13.96 -4.93 8.02
C GLU A 196 -14.71 -5.21 9.33
N GLU A 197 -14.89 -6.49 9.62
CA GLU A 197 -15.59 -6.95 10.82
C GLU A 197 -14.97 -6.38 12.11
N GLY A 198 -15.81 -5.95 13.04
CA GLY A 198 -15.39 -5.39 14.33
C GLY A 198 -14.99 -3.92 14.29
N THR A 199 -14.89 -3.28 13.13
CA THR A 199 -14.66 -1.84 13.04
C THR A 199 -15.86 -1.02 13.52
N PRO A 200 -15.68 0.25 13.93
CA PRO A 200 -16.82 1.12 14.23
C PRO A 200 -17.76 1.33 13.04
N LEU A 201 -17.25 1.27 11.80
CA LEU A 201 -18.08 1.38 10.59
C LEU A 201 -18.97 0.14 10.42
N ASP A 202 -18.45 -1.07 10.65
CA ASP A 202 -19.22 -2.31 10.59
C ASP A 202 -20.45 -2.26 11.51
N ARG A 203 -20.29 -1.68 12.71
CA ARG A 203 -21.40 -1.53 13.67
C ARG A 203 -22.45 -0.49 13.24
N LYS A 204 -22.12 0.39 12.30
CA LYS A 204 -22.99 1.49 11.85
C LYS A 204 -23.49 1.30 10.42
N LYS A 205 -23.03 0.28 9.69
CA LYS A 205 -23.30 0.09 8.26
C LYS A 205 -24.79 0.08 7.93
N ASP A 206 -25.64 -0.54 8.78
CA ASP A 206 -27.08 -0.62 8.56
C ASP A 206 -27.83 0.73 8.72
N ALA A 207 -27.16 1.73 9.31
CA ALA A 207 -27.71 3.08 9.50
C ALA A 207 -27.20 4.09 8.45
N LEU A 208 -26.35 3.66 7.53
CA LEU A 208 -25.72 4.48 6.50
C LEU A 208 -26.05 3.92 5.12
N ARG A 209 -26.22 4.80 4.14
CA ARG A 209 -26.23 4.36 2.74
C ARG A 209 -24.78 4.06 2.32
N ILE A 210 -24.49 2.80 2.07
CA ILE A 210 -23.22 2.37 1.48
C ILE A 210 -23.49 2.07 0.02
N PRO A 211 -22.71 2.59 -0.95
CA PRO A 211 -22.80 2.18 -2.35
C PRO A 211 -22.70 0.66 -2.48
N ASP A 212 -23.60 0.06 -3.26
CA ASP A 212 -23.59 -1.38 -3.50
C ASP A 212 -22.44 -1.81 -4.43
N ASP A 213 -22.32 -3.11 -4.69
CA ASP A 213 -21.25 -3.66 -5.50
C ASP A 213 -21.27 -3.14 -6.95
N ASP A 214 -22.47 -2.92 -7.53
CA ASP A 214 -22.61 -2.39 -8.90
C ASP A 214 -22.19 -0.90 -8.94
N GLU A 215 -22.63 -0.11 -7.96
CA GLU A 215 -22.23 1.30 -7.82
C GLU A 215 -20.70 1.43 -7.64
N GLN A 216 -20.10 0.60 -6.79
CA GLN A 216 -18.65 0.59 -6.59
C GLN A 216 -17.89 0.11 -7.85
N ALA A 217 -18.45 -0.83 -8.62
CA ALA A 217 -17.88 -1.25 -9.89
C ALA A 217 -17.91 -0.11 -10.92
N GLU A 218 -19.00 0.66 -11.00
CA GLU A 218 -19.06 1.86 -11.84
C GLU A 218 -18.04 2.94 -11.40
N GLU A 219 -17.89 3.18 -10.09
CA GLU A 219 -16.90 4.10 -9.54
C GLU A 219 -15.47 3.67 -9.90
N TYR A 220 -15.18 2.36 -9.80
CA TYR A 220 -13.88 1.82 -10.21
C TYR A 220 -13.61 2.04 -11.71
N LEU A 221 -14.56 1.70 -12.58
CA LEU A 221 -14.40 1.90 -14.03
C LEU A 221 -14.23 3.38 -14.39
N ALA A 222 -14.99 4.25 -13.74
CA ALA A 222 -14.83 5.70 -13.90
C ALA A 222 -13.45 6.19 -13.45
N THR A 223 -12.88 5.58 -12.38
CA THR A 223 -11.52 5.87 -11.92
C THR A 223 -10.50 5.55 -13.00
N VAL A 224 -10.54 4.34 -13.56
CA VAL A 224 -9.61 3.92 -14.63
C VAL A 224 -9.70 4.88 -15.81
N GLU A 225 -10.92 5.18 -16.30
CA GLU A 225 -11.13 6.06 -17.45
C GLU A 225 -10.59 7.48 -17.22
N LEU A 226 -10.90 8.07 -16.06
CA LEU A 226 -10.51 9.46 -15.75
C LEU A 226 -9.00 9.58 -15.53
N LEU A 227 -8.40 8.64 -14.82
CA LEU A 227 -6.97 8.67 -14.54
C LEU A 227 -6.14 8.40 -15.79
N GLU A 228 -6.56 7.46 -16.65
CA GLU A 228 -5.90 7.22 -17.93
C GLU A 228 -5.92 8.47 -18.82
N LYS A 229 -7.08 9.15 -18.93
CA LYS A 229 -7.20 10.43 -19.66
C LYS A 229 -6.31 11.54 -19.08
N ALA A 230 -6.05 11.49 -17.77
CA ALA A 230 -5.16 12.43 -17.07
C ALA A 230 -3.67 12.02 -17.13
N GLY A 231 -3.33 10.91 -17.82
CA GLY A 231 -1.95 10.46 -18.03
C GLY A 231 -1.38 9.60 -16.90
N TYR A 232 -2.25 8.99 -16.09
CA TYR A 232 -1.87 7.97 -15.10
C TYR A 232 -2.15 6.58 -15.65
N ALA A 233 -1.16 5.72 -15.66
CA ALA A 233 -1.33 4.32 -16.03
C ALA A 233 -1.67 3.48 -14.79
N GLN A 234 -2.70 2.66 -14.89
CA GLN A 234 -2.96 1.63 -13.89
C GLN A 234 -1.83 0.60 -13.95
N TYR A 235 -1.14 0.33 -12.84
CA TYR A 235 -0.09 -0.67 -12.80
C TYR A 235 -0.42 -1.91 -11.94
N GLU A 236 -1.42 -1.78 -11.05
CA GLU A 236 -2.07 -2.90 -10.37
C GLU A 236 -3.51 -2.49 -9.99
N ILE A 237 -4.27 -3.38 -9.36
CA ILE A 237 -5.72 -3.28 -9.20
C ILE A 237 -6.21 -1.94 -8.61
N SER A 238 -5.44 -1.31 -7.69
CA SER A 238 -5.85 -0.10 -6.97
C SER A 238 -4.96 1.11 -7.22
N ASN A 239 -3.80 0.94 -7.89
CA ASN A 239 -2.79 1.99 -7.96
C ASN A 239 -2.50 2.44 -9.39
N PHE A 240 -2.36 3.76 -9.51
CA PHE A 240 -2.16 4.47 -10.77
C PHE A 240 -0.97 5.42 -10.63
N ALA A 241 -0.14 5.52 -11.66
CA ALA A 241 1.05 6.36 -11.61
C ALA A 241 1.34 7.02 -12.97
N ARG A 242 2.01 8.16 -12.93
CA ARG A 242 2.73 8.66 -14.10
C ARG A 242 3.88 7.72 -14.44
N PRO A 243 4.29 7.60 -15.71
CA PRO A 243 5.36 6.65 -16.12
C PRO A 243 6.62 6.78 -15.25
N GLY A 244 7.07 5.65 -14.67
CA GLY A 244 8.25 5.57 -13.81
C GLY A 244 8.04 6.11 -12.38
N ARG A 245 6.79 6.32 -11.95
CA ARG A 245 6.43 6.78 -10.61
C ARG A 245 5.59 5.76 -9.83
N GLU A 246 5.56 4.51 -10.31
CA GLU A 246 4.95 3.40 -9.58
C GLU A 246 5.62 3.21 -8.22
N SER A 247 4.87 2.83 -7.18
CA SER A 247 5.46 2.50 -5.88
C SER A 247 6.30 1.23 -5.99
N ARG A 248 7.61 1.39 -5.97
CA ARG A 248 8.57 0.27 -6.09
C ARG A 248 8.47 -0.68 -4.91
N HIS A 249 8.17 -0.15 -3.73
CA HIS A 249 7.98 -0.98 -2.54
C HIS A 249 6.73 -1.86 -2.66
N ASN A 250 5.59 -1.30 -3.06
CA ASN A 250 4.35 -2.07 -3.25
C ASN A 250 4.51 -3.12 -4.35
N LEU A 251 5.24 -2.79 -5.43
CA LEU A 251 5.53 -3.75 -6.49
C LEU A 251 6.32 -4.97 -6.00
N LYS A 252 7.10 -4.89 -4.91
CA LYS A 252 7.78 -6.07 -4.33
C LYS A 252 6.78 -7.11 -3.85
N TYR A 253 5.69 -6.69 -3.23
CA TYR A 253 4.63 -7.61 -2.81
C TYR A 253 3.99 -8.31 -4.01
N TRP A 254 3.62 -7.56 -5.02
CA TRP A 254 3.02 -8.08 -6.26
C TRP A 254 3.95 -9.00 -7.06
N THR A 255 5.25 -8.81 -6.96
CA THR A 255 6.26 -9.58 -7.69
C THR A 255 6.99 -10.59 -6.82
N MET A 256 6.54 -10.79 -5.58
CA MET A 256 7.11 -11.75 -4.62
C MET A 256 8.62 -11.54 -4.37
N GLN A 257 9.07 -10.29 -4.36
CA GLN A 257 10.44 -9.95 -3.98
C GLN A 257 10.60 -9.92 -2.47
N GLU A 258 11.81 -10.21 -2.01
CA GLU A 258 12.12 -10.26 -0.59
C GLU A 258 11.95 -8.90 0.09
N TYR A 259 11.36 -8.93 1.28
CA TYR A 259 11.26 -7.77 2.18
C TYR A 259 11.30 -8.20 3.64
N LEU A 260 11.82 -7.33 4.48
CA LEU A 260 11.82 -7.42 5.94
C LEU A 260 10.89 -6.36 6.52
N GLY A 261 9.94 -6.80 7.32
CA GLY A 261 9.04 -5.93 8.08
C GLY A 261 9.51 -5.79 9.53
N PHE A 262 9.46 -4.58 10.05
CA PHE A 262 9.86 -4.21 11.40
C PHE A 262 8.70 -3.53 12.14
N GLY A 263 8.56 -3.84 13.41
CA GLY A 263 7.48 -3.31 14.24
C GLY A 263 6.31 -4.27 14.43
N PRO A 264 5.46 -4.04 15.45
CA PRO A 264 4.35 -4.93 15.78
C PRO A 264 3.33 -4.99 14.64
N GLY A 265 2.95 -6.20 14.24
CA GLY A 265 2.05 -6.45 13.10
C GLY A 265 2.72 -6.41 11.73
N ALA A 266 4.03 -6.12 11.64
CA ALA A 266 4.74 -6.14 10.36
C ALA A 266 4.98 -7.57 9.88
N HIS A 267 4.75 -7.80 8.57
CA HIS A 267 5.02 -9.05 7.88
C HIS A 267 6.36 -9.01 7.15
N SER A 268 6.95 -10.16 6.92
CA SER A 268 8.18 -10.35 6.15
C SER A 268 8.05 -11.54 5.21
N ASP A 269 8.71 -11.45 4.05
CA ASP A 269 9.00 -12.58 3.16
C ASP A 269 10.49 -12.54 2.85
N PHE A 270 11.28 -13.32 3.58
CA PHE A 270 12.73 -13.23 3.53
C PHE A 270 13.39 -14.59 3.74
N GLY A 271 14.37 -14.90 2.91
CA GLY A 271 15.11 -16.16 3.01
C GLY A 271 14.24 -17.41 2.78
N GLY A 272 13.19 -17.31 1.97
CA GLY A 272 12.22 -18.39 1.71
C GLY A 272 11.21 -18.61 2.84
N ARG A 273 11.20 -17.74 3.83
CA ARG A 273 10.36 -17.84 5.02
C ARG A 273 9.44 -16.64 5.14
N ARG A 274 8.17 -16.87 5.47
CA ARG A 274 7.21 -15.83 5.86
C ARG A 274 7.05 -15.79 7.35
N PHE A 275 7.01 -14.59 7.91
CA PHE A 275 6.76 -14.40 9.32
C PHE A 275 6.16 -13.02 9.57
N ALA A 276 5.44 -12.89 10.70
CA ALA A 276 4.86 -11.63 11.14
C ALA A 276 5.13 -11.43 12.63
N TYR A 277 5.36 -10.18 13.02
CA TYR A 277 5.39 -9.81 14.43
C TYR A 277 3.97 -9.77 15.02
N ALA A 278 3.82 -10.21 16.27
CA ALA A 278 2.58 -10.05 16.99
C ALA A 278 2.16 -8.57 17.10
N ARG A 279 0.86 -8.32 17.12
CA ARG A 279 0.28 -6.97 17.27
C ARG A 279 0.31 -6.54 18.76
N ASP A 280 1.51 -6.45 19.35
CA ASP A 280 1.73 -6.06 20.74
C ASP A 280 2.86 -5.03 20.86
N LEU A 281 2.49 -3.74 20.95
CA LEU A 281 3.42 -2.64 21.10
C LEU A 281 4.25 -2.73 22.38
N ASN A 282 3.65 -3.17 23.50
CA ASN A 282 4.34 -3.18 24.78
C ASN A 282 5.40 -4.29 24.82
N ALA A 283 5.08 -5.49 24.33
CA ALA A 283 6.05 -6.57 24.17
C ALA A 283 7.20 -6.18 23.23
N TYR A 284 6.87 -5.52 22.10
CA TYR A 284 7.88 -5.03 21.16
C TYR A 284 8.84 -4.01 21.78
N ILE A 285 8.33 -3.02 22.53
CA ILE A 285 9.16 -2.03 23.25
C ILE A 285 10.10 -2.69 24.24
N LYS A 286 9.63 -3.70 24.97
CA LYS A 286 10.43 -4.42 25.98
C LYS A 286 11.47 -5.39 25.38
N GLY A 287 11.38 -5.70 24.08
CA GLY A 287 12.19 -6.72 23.43
C GLY A 287 11.69 -8.15 23.76
N GLU A 288 10.43 -8.28 24.15
CA GLU A 288 9.72 -9.54 24.42
C GLU A 288 8.86 -9.93 23.19
N GLU A 289 9.14 -9.32 22.05
CA GLU A 289 8.39 -9.55 20.81
C GLU A 289 8.48 -11.02 20.37
N HIS A 290 7.38 -11.52 19.87
CA HIS A 290 7.29 -12.87 19.31
C HIS A 290 6.65 -12.85 17.92
N LEU A 291 6.92 -13.88 17.16
CA LEU A 291 6.28 -14.06 15.86
C LEU A 291 4.88 -14.64 16.07
N SER A 292 3.86 -13.98 15.53
CA SER A 292 2.49 -14.48 15.49
C SER A 292 2.31 -15.54 14.40
N GLU A 293 3.10 -15.41 13.33
CA GLU A 293 3.09 -16.31 12.18
C GLU A 293 4.52 -16.64 11.76
N SER A 294 4.74 -17.88 11.33
CA SER A 294 6.00 -18.27 10.71
C SER A 294 5.79 -19.55 9.88
N ALA A 295 6.02 -19.45 8.57
CA ALA A 295 5.88 -20.55 7.62
C ALA A 295 6.99 -20.53 6.57
N CYS A 296 7.28 -21.72 6.03
CA CYS A 296 8.08 -21.89 4.81
C CYS A 296 7.12 -22.40 3.72
N PRO A 297 6.53 -21.52 2.90
CA PRO A 297 5.57 -21.95 1.89
C PRO A 297 6.18 -22.96 0.93
N ALA A 298 5.41 -24.01 0.59
CA ALA A 298 5.81 -24.98 -0.39
C ALA A 298 5.93 -24.35 -1.79
N GLU A 299 6.69 -24.98 -2.68
CA GLU A 299 6.90 -24.47 -4.03
C GLU A 299 5.58 -24.27 -4.78
N ARG A 300 4.64 -25.21 -4.65
CA ARG A 300 3.31 -25.11 -5.23
C ARG A 300 2.53 -23.90 -4.69
N GLU A 301 2.52 -23.68 -3.38
CA GLU A 301 1.88 -22.51 -2.77
C GLU A 301 2.48 -21.21 -3.29
N ARG A 302 3.79 -21.18 -3.52
CA ARG A 302 4.47 -20.02 -4.14
C ARG A 302 4.07 -19.82 -5.61
N GLU A 303 3.83 -20.87 -6.36
CA GLU A 303 3.34 -20.75 -7.75
C GLU A 303 1.89 -20.28 -7.82
N GLU A 304 1.01 -20.85 -6.99
CA GLU A 304 -0.39 -20.43 -6.87
C GLU A 304 -0.49 -18.93 -6.50
N GLU A 305 0.32 -18.50 -5.54
CA GLU A 305 0.39 -17.09 -5.18
C GLU A 305 0.93 -16.20 -6.30
N ARG A 306 1.93 -16.65 -7.04
CA ARG A 306 2.45 -15.94 -8.21
C ARG A 306 1.36 -15.70 -9.24
N VAL A 307 0.54 -16.71 -9.52
CA VAL A 307 -0.63 -16.58 -10.42
C VAL A 307 -1.60 -15.54 -9.88
N MET A 308 -1.95 -15.66 -8.59
CA MET A 308 -2.89 -14.76 -7.93
C MET A 308 -2.43 -13.30 -7.95
N LEU A 309 -1.15 -13.05 -7.66
CA LEU A 309 -0.60 -11.70 -7.61
C LEU A 309 -0.38 -11.13 -9.02
N ALA A 310 0.17 -11.91 -9.94
CA ALA A 310 0.48 -11.45 -11.29
C ALA A 310 -0.78 -11.03 -12.06
N LEU A 311 -1.90 -11.77 -11.93
CA LEU A 311 -3.16 -11.43 -12.57
C LEU A 311 -3.81 -10.15 -12.01
N ARG A 312 -3.37 -9.65 -10.85
CA ARG A 312 -3.81 -8.37 -10.30
C ARG A 312 -2.91 -7.18 -10.68
N THR A 313 -1.94 -7.40 -11.58
CA THR A 313 -1.05 -6.35 -12.07
C THR A 313 -1.20 -6.13 -13.57
N ALA A 314 -0.96 -4.91 -14.04
CA ALA A 314 -0.91 -4.61 -15.47
C ALA A 314 0.22 -5.33 -16.20
N ARG A 315 1.28 -5.77 -15.49
CA ARG A 315 2.34 -6.60 -16.04
C ARG A 315 1.85 -7.99 -16.43
N GLY A 316 0.85 -8.51 -15.73
CA GLY A 316 0.21 -9.78 -16.02
C GLY A 316 1.08 -11.01 -15.75
N LEU A 317 0.49 -12.18 -15.98
CA LEU A 317 1.03 -13.52 -15.75
C LEU A 317 1.77 -14.03 -16.99
N ASP A 318 2.98 -14.53 -16.79
CA ASP A 318 3.75 -15.28 -17.76
C ASP A 318 3.59 -16.77 -17.50
N LEU A 319 2.75 -17.44 -18.28
CA LEU A 319 2.51 -18.87 -18.12
C LEU A 319 3.76 -19.71 -18.41
N SER A 320 4.66 -19.24 -19.27
CA SER A 320 5.89 -19.95 -19.61
C SER A 320 6.91 -20.01 -18.47
N ALA A 321 6.74 -19.16 -17.44
CA ALA A 321 7.58 -19.13 -16.25
C ALA A 321 7.11 -20.09 -15.15
N LEU A 322 5.97 -20.74 -15.32
CA LEU A 322 5.42 -21.72 -14.38
C LEU A 322 5.94 -23.11 -14.71
N LYS A 323 6.04 -23.98 -13.69
CA LYS A 323 6.56 -25.35 -13.83
C LYS A 323 5.48 -26.36 -14.21
N GLU A 324 4.23 -26.04 -13.91
CA GLU A 324 3.06 -26.89 -14.16
C GLU A 324 2.62 -26.84 -15.62
N ASP A 325 1.78 -27.80 -16.04
CA ASP A 325 1.12 -27.74 -17.34
C ASP A 325 0.09 -26.60 -17.37
N THR A 326 0.34 -25.62 -18.21
CA THR A 326 -0.44 -24.38 -18.26
C THR A 326 -1.56 -24.39 -19.30
N ARG A 327 -1.74 -25.47 -20.08
CA ARG A 327 -2.70 -25.51 -21.20
C ARG A 327 -4.15 -25.28 -20.78
N ALA A 328 -4.57 -25.89 -19.66
CA ALA A 328 -5.92 -25.71 -19.14
C ALA A 328 -6.13 -24.30 -18.59
N ALA A 329 -5.13 -23.75 -17.88
CA ALA A 329 -5.16 -22.38 -17.37
C ALA A 329 -5.19 -21.34 -18.52
N GLU A 330 -4.44 -21.60 -19.59
CA GLU A 330 -4.47 -20.74 -20.78
C GLU A 330 -5.85 -20.75 -21.45
N ALA A 331 -6.49 -21.92 -21.58
CA ALA A 331 -7.85 -22.02 -22.12
C ALA A 331 -8.88 -21.23 -21.30
N VAL A 332 -8.76 -21.20 -19.95
CA VAL A 332 -9.59 -20.36 -19.08
C VAL A 332 -9.37 -18.87 -19.39
N LEU A 333 -8.12 -18.45 -19.55
CA LEU A 333 -7.79 -17.05 -19.85
C LEU A 333 -8.26 -16.64 -21.26
N GLU A 334 -8.18 -17.55 -22.23
CA GLU A 334 -8.73 -17.34 -23.58
C GLU A 334 -10.27 -17.18 -23.55
N GLU A 335 -10.96 -18.02 -22.79
CA GLU A 335 -12.40 -17.86 -22.57
C GLU A 335 -12.72 -16.50 -21.93
N CYS A 336 -11.99 -16.11 -20.90
CA CYS A 336 -12.13 -14.79 -20.29
C CYS A 336 -11.89 -13.66 -21.32
N ALA A 337 -10.95 -13.83 -22.24
CA ALA A 337 -10.68 -12.84 -23.27
C ALA A 337 -11.85 -12.67 -24.26
N HIS A 338 -12.55 -13.75 -24.61
CA HIS A 338 -13.78 -13.67 -25.43
C HIS A 338 -14.89 -12.87 -24.75
N HIS A 339 -14.86 -12.79 -23.41
CA HIS A 339 -15.79 -11.97 -22.62
C HIS A 339 -15.22 -10.59 -22.24
N GLY A 340 -14.07 -10.20 -22.79
CA GLY A 340 -13.43 -8.91 -22.51
C GLY A 340 -12.84 -8.78 -21.11
N LEU A 341 -12.63 -9.88 -20.37
CA LEU A 341 -12.13 -9.87 -18.99
C LEU A 341 -10.61 -10.03 -18.90
N SER A 342 -9.99 -10.59 -19.92
CA SER A 342 -8.53 -10.75 -20.01
C SER A 342 -8.02 -10.39 -21.40
N GLN A 343 -6.71 -10.21 -21.52
CA GLN A 343 -6.04 -10.03 -22.81
C GLN A 343 -4.61 -10.53 -22.73
N LYS A 344 -4.08 -10.99 -23.87
CA LYS A 344 -2.69 -11.42 -24.01
C LYS A 344 -1.88 -10.35 -24.72
N GLU A 345 -0.86 -9.85 -24.05
CA GLU A 345 0.04 -8.82 -24.58
C GLU A 345 1.49 -9.20 -24.30
N ASN A 346 2.36 -9.13 -25.32
CA ASN A 346 3.78 -9.49 -25.21
C ASN A 346 4.04 -10.86 -24.56
N GLY A 347 3.17 -11.85 -24.83
CA GLY A 347 3.27 -13.20 -24.28
C GLY A 347 2.75 -13.37 -22.84
N ARG A 348 2.23 -12.33 -22.24
CA ARG A 348 1.69 -12.34 -20.87
C ARG A 348 0.19 -12.12 -20.86
N TRP A 349 -0.50 -12.80 -19.95
CA TRP A 349 -1.92 -12.63 -19.71
C TRP A 349 -2.17 -11.60 -18.62
N ARG A 350 -3.00 -10.62 -18.88
CA ARG A 350 -3.44 -9.63 -17.89
C ARG A 350 -4.96 -9.49 -17.90
N LEU A 351 -5.52 -9.11 -16.78
CA LEU A 351 -6.92 -8.74 -16.70
C LEU A 351 -7.15 -7.33 -17.26
N THR A 352 -8.31 -7.13 -17.87
CA THR A 352 -8.82 -5.81 -18.25
C THR A 352 -9.40 -5.09 -17.01
N PRO A 353 -9.75 -3.80 -17.07
CA PRO A 353 -10.48 -3.15 -15.98
C PRO A 353 -11.76 -3.91 -15.57
N GLN A 354 -12.54 -4.43 -16.54
CA GLN A 354 -13.69 -5.28 -16.27
C GLN A 354 -13.28 -6.60 -15.60
N GLY A 355 -12.17 -7.18 -16.04
CA GLY A 355 -11.62 -8.40 -15.44
C GLY A 355 -11.14 -8.21 -14.01
N PHE A 356 -10.66 -7.03 -13.66
CA PHE A 356 -10.26 -6.72 -12.26
C PHE A 356 -11.46 -6.74 -11.30
N LEU A 357 -12.65 -6.31 -11.74
CA LEU A 357 -13.87 -6.37 -10.92
C LEU A 357 -14.22 -7.80 -10.50
N VAL A 358 -13.94 -8.77 -11.34
CA VAL A 358 -14.21 -10.19 -11.10
C VAL A 358 -12.93 -11.01 -10.93
N SER A 359 -11.83 -10.36 -10.59
CA SER A 359 -10.49 -10.98 -10.51
C SER A 359 -10.45 -12.23 -9.64
N ASN A 360 -11.15 -12.23 -8.50
CA ASN A 360 -11.20 -13.39 -7.61
C ASN A 360 -11.79 -14.62 -8.32
N ALA A 361 -12.89 -14.47 -9.05
CA ALA A 361 -13.51 -15.56 -9.78
C ALA A 361 -12.62 -16.09 -10.92
N VAL A 362 -11.99 -15.19 -11.67
CA VAL A 362 -11.04 -15.56 -12.73
C VAL A 362 -9.83 -16.30 -12.15
N ILE A 363 -9.23 -15.77 -11.07
CA ILE A 363 -8.06 -16.37 -10.41
C ILE A 363 -8.38 -17.78 -9.89
N VAL A 364 -9.52 -17.98 -9.23
CA VAL A 364 -9.94 -19.30 -8.73
C VAL A 364 -10.04 -20.29 -9.89
N ARG A 365 -10.71 -19.94 -11.00
CA ARG A 365 -10.82 -20.81 -12.19
C ARG A 365 -9.45 -21.15 -12.79
N VAL A 366 -8.54 -20.18 -12.85
CA VAL A 366 -7.17 -20.40 -13.34
C VAL A 366 -6.41 -21.36 -12.43
N LEU A 367 -6.50 -21.17 -11.09
CA LEU A 367 -5.83 -22.03 -10.11
C LEU A 367 -6.41 -23.47 -10.11
N GLU A 368 -7.73 -23.63 -10.23
CA GLU A 368 -8.36 -24.94 -10.36
C GLU A 368 -7.87 -25.70 -11.61
N ALA A 369 -7.64 -24.96 -12.71
CA ALA A 369 -7.13 -25.53 -13.95
C ALA A 369 -5.68 -26.06 -13.85
N PHE A 370 -4.87 -25.63 -12.87
CA PHE A 370 -3.55 -26.21 -12.58
C PHE A 370 -3.64 -27.51 -11.74
N SER A 371 -4.81 -27.80 -11.16
CA SER A 371 -4.98 -28.93 -10.24
C SER A 371 -5.50 -30.18 -10.94
N LEU A 372 -5.79 -30.10 -12.23
CA LEU A 372 -6.27 -31.17 -13.11
C LEU A 372 -5.13 -31.70 -14.00
#